data_5081d4603cf0b9004484a12f631ef8cb
#
_entry.id   5081d4603cf0b9004484a12f631ef8cb
#
_cell.length_a   1.000
_cell.length_b   1.000
_cell.length_c   1.000
_cell.angle_alpha   90.00
_cell.angle_beta   90.00
_cell.angle_gamma   90.00
#
_symmetry.space_group_name_H-M   'P 1'
#
loop_
_entity.id
_entity.type
_entity.pdbx_description
1 polymer ?
#
loop_
_entity_poly.entity_id
_entity_poly.type
_entity_poly.pdbx_seq_one_letter_code
_entity_poly.pdbx_strand_id
1 'polypeptide(L)'
;MKQVALVTGGTRGIGAAISKALKDAGYAVAATYREDHISADTFHVETGIDIYRWDVADFDACVAGIKAVEAALGPVDILVNNAG
;
A
#
# COMPACT_ATOMS: atom_id res chain seq x y z
N MET A 1 8.84 14.65 9.28
CA MET A 1 7.71 13.78 8.87
C MET A 1 8.10 12.98 7.64
N LYS A 2 7.70 11.73 7.60
CA LYS A 2 7.93 10.90 6.42
C LYS A 2 6.93 11.24 5.33
N GLN A 3 7.37 11.23 4.08
CA GLN A 3 6.46 11.27 2.95
C GLN A 3 5.73 9.93 2.85
N VAL A 4 4.50 9.96 2.38
CA VAL A 4 3.62 8.79 2.28
C VAL A 4 3.59 8.28 0.84
N ALA A 5 3.89 7.01 0.67
CA ALA A 5 3.83 6.33 -0.62
C ALA A 5 2.73 5.26 -0.58
N LEU A 6 1.85 5.28 -1.57
CA LEU A 6 0.81 4.27 -1.74
C LEU A 6 1.16 3.41 -2.96
N VAL A 7 1.30 2.11 -2.74
CA VAL A 7 1.64 1.15 -3.80
C VAL A 7 0.46 0.21 -4.01
N THR A 8 -0.22 0.33 -5.14
CA THR A 8 -1.31 -0.59 -5.45
C THR A 8 -0.74 -1.94 -5.89
N GLY A 9 -1.35 -3.03 -5.42
CA GLY A 9 -0.79 -4.36 -5.62
C GLY A 9 0.57 -4.54 -4.94
N GLY A 10 0.78 -3.87 -3.82
CA GLY A 10 2.10 -3.74 -3.19
C GLY A 10 2.51 -4.88 -2.25
N THR A 11 1.69 -5.92 -2.10
CA THR A 11 1.95 -6.96 -1.10
C THR A 11 2.66 -8.20 -1.65
N ARG A 12 2.83 -8.29 -2.96
CA ARG A 12 3.51 -9.44 -3.59
C ARG A 12 4.15 -9.04 -4.91
N GLY A 13 5.03 -9.91 -5.42
CA GLY A 13 5.68 -9.73 -6.71
C GLY A 13 6.46 -8.42 -6.80
N ILE A 14 6.35 -7.77 -7.95
CA ILE A 14 7.02 -6.49 -8.24
C ILE A 14 6.57 -5.41 -7.25
N GLY A 15 5.28 -5.36 -6.94
CA GLY A 15 4.75 -4.40 -5.99
C GLY A 15 5.36 -4.51 -4.60
N ALA A 16 5.58 -5.74 -4.12
CA ALA A 16 6.23 -5.96 -2.83
C ALA A 16 7.67 -5.45 -2.84
N ALA A 17 8.40 -5.68 -3.94
CA ALA A 17 9.76 -5.18 -4.08
C ALA A 17 9.80 -3.64 -4.06
N ILE A 18 8.86 -3.00 -4.76
CA ILE A 18 8.74 -1.53 -4.76
C ILE A 18 8.41 -1.02 -3.37
N SER A 19 7.46 -1.65 -2.67
CA SER A 19 7.06 -1.26 -1.32
C SER A 19 8.24 -1.33 -0.34
N LYS A 20 9.01 -2.39 -0.39
CA LYS A 20 10.19 -2.57 0.46
C LYS A 20 11.26 -1.52 0.15
N ALA A 21 11.51 -1.25 -1.12
CA ALA A 21 12.49 -0.25 -1.53
C ALA A 21 12.12 1.15 -1.04
N LEU A 22 10.82 1.50 -1.14
CA LEU A 22 10.34 2.79 -0.66
C LEU A 22 10.45 2.90 0.87
N LYS A 23 10.12 1.83 1.58
CA LYS A 23 10.29 1.81 3.04
C LYS A 23 11.75 2.01 3.42
N ASP A 24 12.66 1.30 2.76
CA ASP A 24 14.09 1.42 3.02
C ASP A 24 14.62 2.83 2.71
N ALA A 25 13.99 3.52 1.77
CA ALA A 25 14.33 4.91 1.43
C ALA A 25 13.72 5.92 2.42
N GLY A 26 12.97 5.48 3.41
CA GLY A 26 12.44 6.35 4.46
C GLY A 26 11.01 6.81 4.30
N TYR A 27 10.27 6.27 3.32
CA TYR A 27 8.84 6.58 3.16
C TYR A 27 7.99 5.81 4.16
N ALA A 28 6.85 6.40 4.54
CA ALA A 28 5.77 5.67 5.16
C ALA A 28 4.98 5.01 4.03
N VAL A 29 4.92 3.69 3.98
CA VAL A 29 4.35 2.97 2.84
C VAL A 29 3.02 2.33 3.21
N ALA A 30 2.03 2.50 2.33
CA ALA A 30 0.78 1.76 2.36
C ALA A 30 0.74 0.87 1.11
N ALA A 31 0.51 -0.41 1.29
CA ALA A 31 0.43 -1.37 0.19
C ALA A 31 -1.00 -1.91 0.11
N THR A 32 -1.57 -1.94 -1.10
CA THR A 32 -2.91 -2.48 -1.28
C THR A 32 -2.89 -3.88 -1.84
N TYR A 33 -3.93 -4.63 -1.54
CA TYR A 33 -4.17 -5.94 -2.14
C TYR A 33 -5.66 -6.13 -2.34
N ARG A 34 -6.02 -7.12 -3.16
CA ARG A 34 -7.43 -7.36 -3.49
C ARG A 34 -7.98 -8.63 -2.84
N GLU A 35 -7.32 -9.76 -2.99
CA GLU A 35 -7.87 -11.07 -2.63
C GLU A 35 -6.96 -11.92 -1.75
N ASP A 36 -5.67 -11.89 -1.96
CA ASP A 36 -4.74 -12.78 -1.28
C ASP A 36 -4.40 -12.30 0.13
N HIS A 37 -5.29 -12.59 1.05
CA HIS A 37 -5.15 -12.20 2.46
C HIS A 37 -3.93 -12.84 3.12
N ILE A 38 -3.63 -14.09 2.78
CA ILE A 38 -2.54 -14.83 3.41
C ILE A 38 -1.21 -14.20 3.05
N SER A 39 -0.98 -13.94 1.77
CA SER A 39 0.24 -13.26 1.31
C SER A 39 0.34 -11.85 1.86
N ALA A 40 -0.78 -11.13 1.94
CA ALA A 40 -0.79 -9.77 2.46
C ALA A 40 -0.44 -9.75 3.96
N ASP A 41 -1.02 -10.63 4.75
CA ASP A 41 -0.72 -10.72 6.17
C ASP A 41 0.74 -11.10 6.42
N THR A 42 1.26 -12.06 5.67
CA THR A 42 2.67 -12.46 5.75
C THR A 42 3.58 -11.28 5.42
N PHE A 43 3.27 -10.55 4.36
CA PHE A 43 4.02 -9.36 3.96
C PHE A 43 4.02 -8.30 5.06
N HIS A 44 2.87 -8.04 5.66
CA HIS A 44 2.76 -7.08 6.76
C HIS A 44 3.62 -7.49 7.97
N VAL A 45 3.55 -8.75 8.37
CA VAL A 45 4.31 -9.27 9.50
C VAL A 45 5.82 -9.16 9.24
N GLU A 46 6.26 -9.53 8.03
CA GLU A 46 7.67 -9.54 7.68
C GLU A 46 8.26 -8.14 7.51
N THR A 47 7.49 -7.19 7.02
CA THR A 47 8.01 -5.86 6.65
C THR A 47 7.58 -4.74 7.59
N GLY A 48 6.50 -4.92 8.32
CA GLY A 48 5.87 -3.85 9.09
C GLY A 48 5.15 -2.81 8.23
N ILE A 49 5.06 -3.02 6.92
CA ILE A 49 4.35 -2.10 6.02
C ILE A 49 2.85 -2.27 6.21
N ASP A 50 2.13 -1.15 6.32
CA ASP A 50 0.68 -1.16 6.44
C ASP A 50 0.04 -1.69 5.18
N ILE A 51 -0.95 -2.55 5.35
CA ILE A 51 -1.69 -3.15 4.23
C ILE A 51 -3.14 -2.71 4.26
N TYR A 52 -3.71 -2.53 3.07
CA TYR A 52 -5.08 -2.09 2.88
C TYR A 52 -5.72 -2.90 1.77
N ARG A 53 -6.97 -3.30 1.97
CA ARG A 53 -7.68 -4.12 1.00
C ARG A 53 -8.73 -3.31 0.28
N TRP A 54 -8.59 -3.16 -1.03
CA TRP A 54 -9.68 -2.72 -1.90
C TRP A 54 -9.38 -3.07 -3.35
N ASP A 55 -10.44 -3.11 -4.16
CA ASP A 55 -10.32 -3.28 -5.61
C ASP A 55 -10.06 -1.92 -6.24
N VAL A 56 -8.90 -1.75 -6.87
CA VAL A 56 -8.51 -0.48 -7.51
C VAL A 56 -9.41 -0.11 -8.69
N ALA A 57 -10.19 -1.06 -9.22
CA ALA A 57 -11.18 -0.79 -10.26
C ALA A 57 -12.48 -0.19 -9.71
N ASP A 58 -12.69 -0.24 -8.40
CA ASP A 58 -13.88 0.31 -7.74
C ASP A 58 -13.58 1.72 -7.25
N PHE A 59 -14.18 2.72 -7.89
CA PHE A 59 -13.92 4.12 -7.57
C PHE A 59 -14.24 4.46 -6.10
N ASP A 60 -15.40 4.04 -5.62
CA ASP A 60 -15.82 4.35 -4.25
C ASP A 60 -14.90 3.68 -3.22
N ALA A 61 -14.47 2.46 -3.50
CA ALA A 61 -13.51 1.76 -2.66
C ALA A 61 -12.15 2.47 -2.65
N CYS A 62 -11.72 3.01 -3.78
CA CYS A 62 -10.49 3.80 -3.85
C CYS A 62 -10.59 5.05 -2.99
N VAL A 63 -11.69 5.77 -3.07
CA VAL A 63 -11.90 6.98 -2.25
C VAL A 63 -11.84 6.65 -0.77
N ALA A 64 -12.58 5.62 -0.34
CA ALA A 64 -12.60 5.19 1.06
C ALA A 64 -11.22 4.69 1.52
N GLY A 65 -10.54 3.93 0.67
CA GLY A 65 -9.22 3.39 0.96
C GLY A 65 -8.17 4.49 1.12
N ILE A 66 -8.16 5.46 0.23
CA ILE A 66 -7.22 6.60 0.32
C ILE A 66 -7.47 7.40 1.59
N LYS A 67 -8.74 7.63 1.94
CA LYS A 67 -9.07 8.31 3.20
C LYS A 67 -8.54 7.55 4.41
N ALA A 68 -8.65 6.23 4.42
CA ALA A 68 -8.12 5.39 5.50
C ALA A 68 -6.59 5.51 5.60
N VAL A 69 -5.90 5.47 4.47
CA VAL A 69 -4.44 5.67 4.42
C VAL A 69 -4.07 7.05 4.96
N GLU A 70 -4.76 8.08 4.53
CA GLU A 70 -4.48 9.44 4.96
C GLU A 70 -4.75 9.65 6.46
N ALA A 71 -5.77 9.00 6.99
CA ALA A 71 -6.05 9.05 8.42
C ALA A 71 -4.95 8.39 9.25
N ALA A 72 -4.34 7.32 8.73
CA ALA A 72 -3.31 6.57 9.43
C ALA A 72 -1.90 7.14 9.23
N LEU A 73 -1.55 7.56 8.02
CA LEU A 73 -0.19 7.91 7.63
C LEU A 73 -0.01 9.37 7.23
N GLY A 74 -1.07 10.06 6.90
CA GLY A 74 -1.02 11.43 6.36
C GLY A 74 -1.30 11.47 4.86
N PRO A 75 -1.30 12.66 4.25
CA PRO A 75 -1.58 12.82 2.83
C PRO A 75 -0.64 11.99 1.96
N VAL A 76 -1.19 11.37 0.91
CA VAL A 76 -0.40 10.58 -0.03
C VAL A 76 0.42 11.51 -0.92
N ASP A 77 1.74 11.36 -0.87
CA ASP A 77 2.67 12.16 -1.66
C ASP A 77 3.04 11.45 -2.96
N ILE A 78 3.11 10.14 -2.93
CA ILE A 78 3.55 9.33 -4.08
C ILE A 78 2.56 8.19 -4.27
N LEU A 79 2.08 8.03 -5.51
CA LEU A 79 1.24 6.90 -5.90
C LEU A 79 1.99 6.05 -6.92
N VAL A 80 2.21 4.79 -6.59
CA VAL A 80 2.74 3.81 -7.53
C VAL A 80 1.59 2.92 -7.99
N ASN A 81 1.16 3.12 -9.21
CA ASN A 81 0.04 2.40 -9.79
C ASN A 81 0.54 1.09 -10.43
N ASN A 82 0.78 0.09 -9.60
CA ASN A 82 1.34 -1.21 -10.01
C ASN A 82 0.26 -2.25 -10.28
N ALA A 83 -0.84 -2.22 -9.53
CA ALA A 83 -1.97 -3.12 -9.76
C ALA A 83 -2.72 -2.68 -10.99
N GLY A 84 -2.85 -3.54 -11.91
CA GLY A 84 -3.53 -3.14 -13.11
C GLY A 84 -3.76 -4.14 -14.07
#